data_70cf298639add0f609b6991a511361ea
#
_entry.id   70cf298639add0f609b6991a511361ea
#
_cell.length_a   1.000
_cell.length_b   1.000
_cell.length_c   1.000
_cell.angle_alpha   90.00
_cell.angle_beta   90.00
_cell.angle_gamma   90.00
#
_symmetry.space_group_name_H-M   'P 1'
#
loop_
_entity.id
_entity.type
_entity.pdbx_description
1 polymer ?
#
loop_
_entity_poly.entity_id
_entity_poly.type
_entity_poly.pdbx_seq_one_letter_code
_entity_poly.pdbx_strand_id
1 'polypeptide(L)'
;MAVITGVLRDEGTRLTQLLRKYTAAIKTLPNGSLSIKQRRGQDYVYLAYRKQGRLSFDYVGRVDSVKVQTLQKQIKSRAKYLALIKKIKSDLDTVKKALNGGKRRRL
;
A
#
# COMPACT_ATOMS: atom_id res chain seq x y z
N MET A 1 22.86 -26.67 -4.66
CA MET A 1 22.07 -26.84 -5.71
C MET A 1 21.84 -25.66 -6.53
N ALA A 2 22.44 -25.62 -7.66
CA ALA A 2 22.37 -24.48 -8.57
C ALA A 2 20.94 -24.18 -9.04
N VAL A 3 20.13 -25.21 -9.26
CA VAL A 3 18.76 -25.03 -9.74
C VAL A 3 17.89 -24.30 -8.71
N ILE A 4 17.97 -24.68 -7.45
CA ILE A 4 17.19 -24.06 -6.39
C ILE A 4 17.65 -22.62 -6.18
N THR A 5 18.94 -22.36 -6.21
CA THR A 5 19.49 -21.01 -6.06
C THR A 5 19.00 -20.12 -7.21
N GLY A 6 19.01 -20.65 -8.44
CA GLY A 6 18.50 -19.89 -9.59
C GLY A 6 17.03 -19.55 -9.47
N VAL A 7 16.21 -20.49 -9.01
CA VAL A 7 14.78 -20.25 -8.80
C VAL A 7 14.57 -19.18 -7.73
N LEU A 8 15.33 -19.21 -6.63
CA LEU A 8 15.24 -18.22 -5.58
C LEU A 8 15.62 -16.83 -6.06
N ARG A 9 16.67 -16.73 -6.88
CA ARG A 9 17.08 -15.45 -7.45
C ARG A 9 16.03 -14.90 -8.40
N ASP A 10 15.44 -15.75 -9.24
CA ASP A 10 14.39 -15.35 -10.17
C ASP A 10 13.16 -14.85 -9.40
N GLU A 11 12.80 -15.53 -8.32
CA GLU A 11 11.69 -15.11 -7.48
C GLU A 11 11.99 -13.77 -6.80
N GLY A 12 13.23 -13.57 -6.32
CA GLY A 12 13.64 -12.29 -5.75
C GLY A 12 13.54 -11.15 -6.75
N THR A 13 13.91 -11.40 -8.01
CA THR A 13 13.80 -10.41 -9.07
C THR A 13 12.35 -10.07 -9.36
N ARG A 14 11.49 -11.10 -9.46
CA ARG A 14 10.07 -10.89 -9.70
C ARG A 14 9.43 -10.07 -8.59
N LEU A 15 9.71 -10.42 -7.34
CA LEU A 15 9.16 -9.71 -6.18
C LEU A 15 9.66 -8.26 -6.12
N THR A 16 10.92 -8.02 -6.45
CA THR A 16 11.49 -6.66 -6.47
C THR A 16 10.78 -5.80 -7.52
N GLN A 17 10.50 -6.36 -8.69
CA GLN A 17 9.79 -5.65 -9.75
C GLN A 17 8.36 -5.31 -9.33
N LEU A 18 7.67 -6.25 -8.69
CA LEU A 18 6.31 -6.02 -8.17
C LEU A 18 6.33 -4.96 -7.08
N LEU A 19 7.33 -4.98 -6.20
CA LEU A 19 7.47 -3.98 -5.15
C LEU A 19 7.60 -2.58 -5.73
N ARG A 20 8.41 -2.42 -6.76
CA ARG A 20 8.58 -1.12 -7.44
C ARG A 20 7.28 -0.67 -8.09
N LYS A 21 6.57 -1.60 -8.74
CA LYS A 21 5.31 -1.29 -9.40
C LYS A 21 4.26 -0.81 -8.41
N TYR A 22 4.08 -1.52 -7.31
CA TYR A 22 3.07 -1.16 -6.31
C TYR A 22 3.47 0.09 -5.52
N THR A 23 4.75 0.28 -5.24
CA THR A 23 5.24 1.49 -4.57
C THR A 23 4.98 2.72 -5.44
N ALA A 24 5.18 2.61 -6.75
CA ALA A 24 4.85 3.70 -7.66
C ALA A 24 3.35 3.96 -7.72
N ALA A 25 2.53 2.90 -7.70
CA ALA A 25 1.07 3.04 -7.76
C ALA A 25 0.52 3.79 -6.55
N ILE A 26 1.02 3.54 -5.35
CA ILE A 26 0.49 4.21 -4.15
C ILE A 26 0.81 5.70 -4.13
N LYS A 27 1.83 6.14 -4.86
CA LYS A 27 2.17 7.57 -4.90
C LYS A 27 1.14 8.39 -5.64
N THR A 28 0.37 7.76 -6.53
CA THR A 28 -0.66 8.45 -7.30
C THR A 28 -2.03 8.37 -6.63
N LEU A 29 -2.15 7.65 -5.52
CA LEU A 29 -3.42 7.45 -4.84
C LEU A 29 -3.51 8.33 -3.59
N PRO A 30 -4.70 8.82 -3.25
CA PRO A 30 -4.86 9.72 -2.11
C PRO A 30 -4.51 9.03 -0.80
N ASN A 31 -3.81 9.79 0.07
CA ASN A 31 -3.44 9.32 1.39
C ASN A 31 -4.43 9.93 2.38
N GLY A 32 -5.09 9.13 3.14
CA GLY A 32 -6.03 9.60 4.15
C GLY A 32 -7.22 8.67 4.30
N SER A 33 -8.20 9.13 5.03
CA SER A 33 -9.44 8.39 5.26
C SER A 33 -10.64 9.30 5.07
N LEU A 34 -11.80 8.71 4.80
CA LEU A 34 -13.01 9.50 4.65
C LEU A 34 -13.66 9.70 6.01
N SER A 35 -14.08 10.92 6.27
CA SER A 35 -14.81 11.29 7.48
C SER A 35 -16.17 11.83 7.05
N ILE A 36 -17.23 11.32 7.66
CA ILE A 36 -18.59 11.75 7.35
C ILE A 36 -19.08 12.67 8.46
N LYS A 37 -19.56 13.84 8.08
CA LYS A 37 -20.15 14.80 9.01
C LYS A 37 -21.60 15.06 8.62
N GLN A 38 -22.50 14.90 9.58
CA GLN A 38 -23.92 15.15 9.35
C GLN A 38 -24.26 16.58 9.70
N ARG A 39 -24.90 17.29 8.78
CA ARG A 39 -25.36 18.65 9.02
C ARG A 39 -26.72 18.84 8.38
N ARG A 40 -27.68 19.34 9.16
CA ARG A 40 -29.04 19.59 8.66
C ARG A 40 -29.67 18.39 7.94
N GLY A 41 -29.47 17.20 8.51
CA GLY A 41 -30.04 15.98 7.97
C GLY A 41 -29.34 15.42 6.74
N GLN A 42 -28.20 15.98 6.33
CA GLN A 42 -27.46 15.47 5.19
C GLN A 42 -26.04 15.10 5.59
N ASP A 43 -25.50 14.08 4.95
CA ASP A 43 -24.16 13.61 5.21
C ASP A 43 -23.19 14.21 4.19
N TYR A 44 -22.13 14.82 4.70
CA TYR A 44 -21.06 15.42 3.89
C TYR A 44 -19.77 14.68 4.18
N VAL A 45 -18.99 14.44 3.14
CA VAL A 45 -17.76 13.66 3.25
C VAL A 45 -16.55 14.57 3.12
N TYR A 46 -15.61 14.37 4.05
CA TYR A 46 -14.34 15.06 4.07
C TYR A 46 -13.21 14.04 3.97
N LEU A 47 -12.12 14.41 3.33
CA LEU A 47 -10.91 13.61 3.34
C LEU A 47 -10.05 14.07 4.51
N ALA A 48 -9.80 13.18 5.46
CA ALA A 48 -8.95 13.45 6.61
C ALA A 48 -7.54 12.94 6.31
N TYR A 49 -6.54 13.78 6.42
CA TYR A 49 -5.16 13.42 6.17
C TYR A 49 -4.22 14.23 7.05
N ARG A 50 -2.98 13.77 7.14
CA ARG A 50 -1.98 14.51 7.90
C ARG A 50 -1.07 15.27 6.95
N LYS A 51 -0.86 16.54 7.26
CA LYS A 51 0.05 17.39 6.51
C LYS A 51 0.97 18.02 7.51
N GLN A 52 2.26 17.75 7.40
CA GLN A 52 3.26 18.28 8.32
C GLN A 52 2.94 17.99 9.78
N GLY A 53 2.49 16.77 10.05
CA GLY A 53 2.16 16.35 11.40
C GLY A 53 0.81 16.79 11.93
N ARG A 54 0.07 17.59 11.17
CA ARG A 54 -1.25 18.08 11.58
C ARG A 54 -2.35 17.40 10.81
N LEU A 55 -3.45 17.14 11.51
CA LEU A 55 -4.64 16.57 10.89
C LEU A 55 -5.38 17.65 10.11
N SER A 56 -5.61 17.41 8.85
CA SER A 56 -6.33 18.33 7.97
C SER A 56 -7.54 17.65 7.36
N PHE A 57 -8.56 18.45 7.04
CA PHE A 57 -9.80 17.94 6.44
C PHE A 57 -10.11 18.74 5.19
N ASP A 58 -10.29 18.06 4.07
CA ASP A 58 -10.71 18.72 2.83
C ASP A 58 -12.10 18.23 2.47
N TYR A 59 -12.98 19.15 2.17
CA TYR A 59 -14.34 18.81 1.77
C TYR A 59 -14.30 18.12 0.39
N VAL A 60 -14.97 16.99 0.28
CA VAL A 60 -15.02 16.23 -0.97
C VAL A 60 -16.39 16.40 -1.64
N GLY A 61 -17.46 16.21 -0.92
CA GLY A 61 -18.80 16.29 -1.46
C GLY A 61 -19.83 15.58 -0.58
N ARG A 62 -21.02 15.44 -1.16
CA ARG A 62 -22.09 14.71 -0.46
C ARG A 62 -21.81 13.22 -0.59
N VAL A 63 -22.32 12.44 0.36
CA VAL A 63 -22.03 11.01 0.42
C VAL A 63 -22.42 10.24 -0.84
N ASP A 64 -23.42 10.71 -1.59
CA ASP A 64 -23.86 10.06 -2.81
C ASP A 64 -23.20 10.58 -4.08
N SER A 65 -22.24 11.48 -3.98
CA SER A 65 -21.61 12.07 -5.16
C SER A 65 -20.63 11.12 -5.84
N VAL A 66 -20.45 11.31 -7.13
CA VAL A 66 -19.48 10.52 -7.92
C VAL A 66 -18.06 10.75 -7.40
N LYS A 67 -17.76 11.97 -6.99
CA LYS A 67 -16.44 12.33 -6.48
C LYS A 67 -16.09 11.52 -5.23
N VAL A 68 -17.05 11.36 -4.31
CA VAL A 68 -16.88 10.55 -3.10
C VAL A 68 -16.70 9.09 -3.46
N GLN A 69 -17.49 8.55 -4.40
CA GLN A 69 -17.37 7.17 -4.82
C GLN A 69 -16.00 6.88 -5.45
N THR A 70 -15.51 7.77 -6.29
CA THR A 70 -14.20 7.65 -6.91
C THR A 70 -13.09 7.65 -5.86
N LEU A 71 -13.14 8.61 -4.93
CA LEU A 71 -12.16 8.71 -3.87
C LEU A 71 -12.18 7.48 -2.95
N GLN A 72 -13.37 6.96 -2.66
CA GLN A 72 -13.50 5.76 -1.85
C GLN A 72 -12.82 4.55 -2.49
N LYS A 73 -13.00 4.39 -3.82
CA LYS A 73 -12.34 3.33 -4.56
C LYS A 73 -10.82 3.49 -4.54
N GLN A 74 -10.34 4.72 -4.70
CA GLN A 74 -8.90 5.00 -4.67
C GLN A 74 -8.28 4.70 -3.31
N ILE A 75 -8.97 5.04 -2.23
CA ILE A 75 -8.51 4.75 -0.88
C ILE A 75 -8.45 3.24 -0.64
N LYS A 76 -9.46 2.50 -1.11
CA LYS A 76 -9.47 1.04 -1.00
C LYS A 76 -8.31 0.43 -1.80
N SER A 77 -8.05 0.94 -3.00
CA SER A 77 -6.94 0.47 -3.83
C SER A 77 -5.60 0.71 -3.15
N ARG A 78 -5.43 1.87 -2.54
CA ARG A 78 -4.20 2.18 -1.81
C ARG A 78 -3.99 1.22 -0.65
N ALA A 79 -5.02 0.93 0.13
CA ALA A 79 -4.94 -0.01 1.24
C ALA A 79 -4.57 -1.42 0.75
N LYS A 80 -5.13 -1.83 -0.39
CA LYS A 80 -4.81 -3.12 -1.00
C LYS A 80 -3.35 -3.19 -1.43
N TYR A 81 -2.84 -2.14 -2.09
CA TYR A 81 -1.44 -2.09 -2.49
C TYR A 81 -0.49 -2.08 -1.29
N LEU A 82 -0.84 -1.36 -0.23
CA LEU A 82 -0.03 -1.36 0.99
C LEU A 82 0.07 -2.75 1.61
N ALA A 83 -1.03 -3.51 1.62
CA ALA A 83 -1.04 -4.88 2.12
C ALA A 83 -0.17 -5.78 1.25
N LEU A 84 -0.26 -5.63 -0.09
CA LEU A 84 0.57 -6.38 -1.02
C LEU A 84 2.06 -6.05 -0.86
N ILE A 85 2.39 -4.77 -0.67
CA ILE A 85 3.77 -4.34 -0.45
C ILE A 85 4.33 -4.98 0.83
N LYS A 86 3.54 -5.01 1.89
CA LYS A 86 3.95 -5.61 3.15
C LYS A 86 4.26 -7.10 2.96
N LYS A 87 3.39 -7.81 2.23
CA LYS A 87 3.57 -9.22 1.95
C LYS A 87 4.82 -9.45 1.10
N ILE A 88 5.02 -8.64 0.06
CA ILE A 88 6.18 -8.76 -0.83
C ILE A 88 7.48 -8.54 -0.05
N LYS A 89 7.52 -7.55 0.83
CA LYS A 89 8.70 -7.31 1.66
C LYS A 89 9.02 -8.51 2.55
N SER A 90 8.00 -9.12 3.12
CA SER A 90 8.16 -10.32 3.93
C SER A 90 8.69 -11.49 3.10
N ASP A 91 8.14 -11.68 1.89
CA ASP A 91 8.57 -12.75 1.00
C ASP A 91 10.00 -12.53 0.51
N LEU A 92 10.37 -11.27 0.22
CA LEU A 92 11.74 -10.92 -0.15
C LEU A 92 12.73 -11.23 0.97
N ASP A 93 12.35 -10.95 2.20
CA ASP A 93 13.19 -11.27 3.35
C ASP A 93 13.40 -12.77 3.46
N THR A 94 12.36 -13.57 3.23
CA THR A 94 12.44 -15.03 3.22
C THR A 94 13.41 -15.51 2.12
N VAL A 95 13.31 -14.94 0.91
CA VAL A 95 14.18 -15.31 -0.20
C VAL A 95 15.64 -14.97 0.14
N LYS A 96 15.89 -13.77 0.71
CA LYS A 96 17.23 -13.37 1.08
C LYS A 96 17.83 -14.29 2.13
N LYS A 97 17.05 -14.68 3.12
CA LYS A 97 17.51 -15.59 4.16
C LYS A 97 17.82 -16.96 3.58
N ALA A 98 17.02 -17.44 2.65
CA ALA A 98 17.28 -18.72 2.00
C ALA A 98 18.56 -18.68 1.17
N LEU A 99 18.80 -17.59 0.44
CA LEU A 99 20.02 -17.45 -0.37
C LEU A 99 21.26 -17.30 0.49
N ASN A 100 21.16 -16.67 1.65
CA ASN A 100 22.28 -16.42 2.53
C ASN A 100 22.34 -17.39 3.72
N GLY A 101 21.54 -18.44 3.69
CA GLY A 101 21.42 -19.36 4.81
C GLY A 101 22.71 -19.94 5.30
N GLY A 102 23.60 -20.35 4.37
CA GLY A 102 24.90 -20.89 4.71
C GLY A 102 25.79 -19.91 5.43
N LYS A 103 25.70 -18.63 5.08
CA LYS A 103 26.53 -17.64 5.70
C LYS A 103 26.13 -17.33 7.12
N ARG A 104 24.86 -17.58 7.45
CA ARG A 104 24.39 -17.24 8.76
C ARG A 104 24.70 -18.24 9.82
N ARG A 105 25.23 -19.38 9.41
CA ARG A 105 25.43 -20.35 10.35
C ARG A 105 26.61 -20.17 11.11
N ARG A 106 27.41 -19.31 11.00
CA ARG A 106 28.54 -19.18 11.63
C ARG A 106 28.41 -18.76 12.95
N LEU A 107 27.63 -18.74 13.57
CA LEU A 107 27.60 -18.35 14.92
C LEU A 107 27.90 -19.44 15.91
#